data_c65ef2625e3caa70053147f5700c2a57
#
_entry.id   c65ef2625e3caa70053147f5700c2a57
#
_cell.length_a   1.000
_cell.length_b   1.000
_cell.length_c   1.000
_cell.angle_alpha   90.00
_cell.angle_beta   90.00
_cell.angle_gamma   90.00
#
_symmetry.space_group_name_H-M   'P 1'
#
loop_
_entity.id
_entity.type
_entity.pdbx_description
1 polymer ?
#
loop_
_entity_poly.entity_id
_entity_poly.type
_entity_poly.pdbx_seq_one_letter_code
_entity_poly.pdbx_strand_id
1 'polypeptide(L)'
;MKTIRVSAAIIQNERNEFLIAQRGYGEYKGYWEFPGGKREEGETGEAAAIREIREELDLDISINSYLTTIEYDYPSFHLTMDCYLASADVIEMHINEHQAISWISSKDLDTVAWLPADILVVEELKKRI
;
A
#
# COMPACT_ATOMS: atom_id res chain seq x y z
N MET A 1 14.28 19.62 0.10
CA MET A 1 13.11 18.89 0.61
C MET A 1 13.53 17.47 0.96
N LYS A 2 13.08 16.98 2.10
CA LYS A 2 13.40 15.61 2.56
C LYS A 2 12.72 14.58 1.67
N THR A 3 13.43 13.51 1.31
CA THR A 3 12.87 12.37 0.59
C THR A 3 12.58 11.24 1.55
N ILE A 4 11.35 10.71 1.51
CA ILE A 4 10.95 9.54 2.28
C ILE A 4 10.71 8.40 1.29
N ARG A 5 11.42 7.29 1.49
CA ARG A 5 11.26 6.10 0.65
C ARG A 5 10.44 5.04 1.38
N VAL A 6 9.35 4.61 0.75
CA VAL A 6 8.45 3.61 1.30
C VAL A 6 8.24 2.48 0.30
N SER A 7 7.76 1.35 0.81
CA SER A 7 7.30 0.23 -0.01
C SER A 7 5.84 0.00 0.29
N ALA A 8 5.04 -0.22 -0.76
CA ALA A 8 3.63 -0.54 -0.64
C ALA A 8 3.36 -1.93 -1.20
N ALA A 9 2.50 -2.68 -0.51
CA ALA A 9 2.05 -3.98 -0.96
C ALA A 9 0.63 -3.89 -1.52
N ILE A 10 0.48 -4.22 -2.78
CA ILE A 10 -0.81 -4.30 -3.46
C ILE A 10 -1.24 -5.76 -3.39
N ILE A 11 -1.95 -6.09 -2.32
CA ILE A 11 -2.31 -7.47 -1.97
C ILE A 11 -3.63 -7.80 -2.64
N GLN A 12 -3.60 -8.78 -3.53
CA GLN A 12 -4.76 -9.22 -4.30
C GLN A 12 -5.19 -10.61 -3.86
N ASN A 13 -6.49 -10.82 -3.68
CA ASN A 13 -7.07 -12.12 -3.36
C ASN A 13 -7.61 -12.82 -4.61
N GLU A 14 -8.15 -14.02 -4.45
CA GLU A 14 -8.69 -14.84 -5.53
C GLU A 14 -9.93 -14.24 -6.20
N ARG A 15 -10.59 -13.30 -5.53
CA ARG A 15 -11.78 -12.62 -6.05
C ARG A 15 -11.46 -11.36 -6.84
N ASN A 16 -10.18 -11.13 -7.12
CA ASN A 16 -9.71 -9.93 -7.79
C ASN A 16 -10.03 -8.66 -7.00
N GLU A 17 -9.89 -8.76 -5.68
CA GLU A 17 -10.04 -7.64 -4.73
C GLU A 17 -8.67 -7.27 -4.17
N PHE A 18 -8.49 -5.98 -3.89
CA PHE A 18 -7.27 -5.45 -3.30
C PHE A 18 -7.48 -5.06 -1.85
N LEU A 19 -6.49 -5.36 -1.02
CA LEU A 19 -6.51 -4.96 0.39
C LEU A 19 -6.12 -3.49 0.50
N ILE A 20 -6.99 -2.71 1.13
CA ILE A 20 -6.75 -1.28 1.36
C ILE A 20 -6.93 -0.94 2.83
N ALA A 21 -6.25 0.11 3.27
CA ALA A 21 -6.23 0.53 4.65
C ALA A 21 -6.61 2.01 4.76
N GLN A 22 -7.39 2.33 5.78
CA GLN A 22 -7.82 3.71 6.04
C GLN A 22 -6.94 4.34 7.10
N ARG A 23 -6.38 5.49 6.81
CA ARG A 23 -5.53 6.22 7.74
C ARG A 23 -6.35 6.75 8.91
N GLY A 24 -5.90 6.47 10.15
CA GLY A 24 -6.63 6.82 11.37
C GLY A 24 -6.15 8.09 12.05
N TYR A 25 -5.15 8.79 11.51
CA TYR A 25 -4.55 9.96 12.14
C TYR A 25 -3.95 10.92 11.10
N GLY A 26 -3.61 12.11 11.57
CA GLY A 26 -2.89 13.09 10.76
C GLY A 26 -3.77 13.85 9.79
N GLU A 27 -3.13 14.57 8.88
CA GLU A 27 -3.78 15.42 7.88
C GLU A 27 -4.69 14.64 6.94
N TYR A 28 -4.30 13.40 6.62
CA TYR A 28 -5.06 12.56 5.69
C TYR A 28 -5.94 11.51 6.39
N LYS A 29 -6.34 11.80 7.64
CA LYS A 29 -7.26 10.92 8.36
C LYS A 29 -8.52 10.66 7.54
N GLY A 30 -8.91 9.40 7.43
CA GLY A 30 -10.08 8.97 6.67
C GLY A 30 -9.81 8.64 5.21
N TYR A 31 -8.64 9.03 4.68
CA TYR A 31 -8.24 8.66 3.33
C TYR A 31 -7.70 7.23 3.30
N TRP A 32 -7.79 6.60 2.15
CA TRP A 32 -7.38 5.21 1.95
C TRP A 32 -6.03 5.12 1.25
N GLU A 33 -5.31 4.06 1.53
CA GLU A 33 -3.99 3.79 0.95
C GLU A 33 -3.78 2.28 0.83
N PHE A 34 -2.84 1.88 -0.04
CA PHE A 34 -2.34 0.53 -0.02
C PHE A 34 -1.37 0.40 1.16
N PRO A 35 -1.45 -0.70 1.93
CA PRO A 35 -0.61 -0.83 3.14
C PRO A 35 0.87 -0.96 2.79
N GLY A 36 1.71 -0.50 3.69
CA GLY A 36 3.16 -0.50 3.55
C GLY A 36 3.80 0.44 4.54
N GLY A 37 5.05 0.78 4.34
CA GLY A 37 5.74 1.70 5.22
C GLY A 37 7.17 1.99 4.80
N LYS A 38 7.90 2.69 5.68
CA LYS A 38 9.24 3.17 5.41
C LYS A 38 10.23 2.03 5.23
N ARG A 39 11.06 2.17 4.19
CA ARG A 39 12.18 1.28 3.94
C ARG A 39 13.31 1.62 4.92
N GLU A 40 13.85 0.62 5.59
CA GLU A 40 15.00 0.77 6.47
C GLU A 40 16.31 0.67 5.68
N GLU A 41 17.38 1.23 6.24
CA GLU A 41 18.70 1.18 5.64
C GLU A 41 19.14 -0.27 5.44
N GLY A 42 19.66 -0.57 4.25
CA GLY A 42 20.11 -1.92 3.90
C GLY A 42 19.01 -2.88 3.48
N GLU A 43 17.76 -2.48 3.59
CA GLU A 43 16.60 -3.27 3.23
C GLU A 43 16.27 -3.12 1.74
N THR A 44 15.92 -4.22 1.07
CA THR A 44 15.32 -4.13 -0.27
C THR A 44 13.89 -3.63 -0.17
N GLY A 45 13.34 -3.10 -1.26
CA GLY A 45 11.95 -2.69 -1.29
C GLY A 45 10.98 -3.82 -0.99
N GLU A 46 11.27 -5.02 -1.50
CA GLU A 46 10.46 -6.23 -1.23
C GLU A 46 10.49 -6.61 0.24
N ALA A 47 11.68 -6.64 0.85
CA ALA A 47 11.83 -6.95 2.26
C ALA A 47 11.10 -5.95 3.15
N ALA A 48 11.16 -4.67 2.80
CA ALA A 48 10.43 -3.62 3.51
C ALA A 48 8.92 -3.83 3.46
N ALA A 49 8.38 -4.18 2.29
CA ALA A 49 6.96 -4.44 2.13
C ALA A 49 6.52 -5.63 3.01
N ILE A 50 7.27 -6.72 2.98
CA ILE A 50 6.97 -7.91 3.77
C ILE A 50 7.00 -7.59 5.28
N ARG A 51 8.03 -6.91 5.72
CA ARG A 51 8.20 -6.53 7.14
C ARG A 51 7.09 -5.60 7.61
N GLU A 52 6.79 -4.54 6.85
CA GLU A 52 5.78 -3.56 7.23
C GLU A 52 4.39 -4.18 7.30
N ILE A 53 4.02 -5.05 6.38
CA ILE A 53 2.73 -5.74 6.42
C ILE A 53 2.66 -6.69 7.62
N ARG A 54 3.76 -7.35 7.96
CA ARG A 54 3.82 -8.17 9.15
C ARG A 54 3.61 -7.35 10.42
N GLU A 55 4.27 -6.20 10.52
CA GLU A 55 4.15 -5.31 11.68
C GLU A 55 2.77 -4.66 11.79
N GLU A 56 2.20 -4.19 10.68
CA GLU A 56 0.93 -3.45 10.69
C GLU A 56 -0.31 -4.35 10.75
N LEU A 57 -0.28 -5.48 10.06
CA LEU A 57 -1.47 -6.31 9.86
C LEU A 57 -1.31 -7.73 10.38
N ASP A 58 -0.14 -8.08 10.90
CA ASP A 58 0.17 -9.44 11.35
C ASP A 58 -0.08 -10.47 10.24
N LEU A 59 0.27 -10.10 9.02
CA LEU A 59 0.02 -10.88 7.82
C LEU A 59 1.33 -11.19 7.10
N ASP A 60 1.52 -12.46 6.73
CA ASP A 60 2.65 -12.90 5.92
C ASP A 60 2.27 -12.89 4.45
N ILE A 61 2.97 -12.07 3.66
CA ILE A 61 2.72 -11.95 2.24
C ILE A 61 3.85 -12.55 1.40
N SER A 62 3.51 -12.92 0.17
CA SER A 62 4.48 -13.28 -0.86
C SER A 62 4.47 -12.20 -1.94
N ILE A 63 5.66 -11.74 -2.31
CA ILE A 63 5.80 -10.78 -3.40
C ILE A 63 5.74 -11.53 -4.73
N ASN A 64 4.81 -11.15 -5.58
CA ASN A 64 4.63 -11.79 -6.89
C ASN A 64 5.42 -11.07 -7.99
N SER A 65 5.38 -9.74 -8.00
CA SER A 65 6.11 -8.94 -8.99
C SER A 65 6.20 -7.48 -8.57
N TYR A 66 7.15 -6.77 -9.18
CA TYR A 66 7.23 -5.31 -9.07
C TYR A 66 6.17 -4.67 -9.97
N LEU A 67 5.43 -3.71 -9.45
CA LEU A 67 4.43 -2.98 -10.22
C LEU A 67 4.98 -1.68 -10.79
N THR A 68 5.39 -0.77 -9.93
CA THR A 68 5.84 0.57 -10.31
C THR A 68 6.50 1.28 -9.14
N THR A 69 7.14 2.41 -9.43
CA THR A 69 7.61 3.35 -8.41
C THR A 69 6.90 4.67 -8.62
N ILE A 70 6.26 5.17 -7.57
CA ILE A 70 5.55 6.45 -7.56
C ILE A 70 6.44 7.50 -6.93
N GLU A 71 6.55 8.64 -7.62
CA GLU A 71 7.21 9.84 -7.10
C GLU A 71 6.15 10.90 -6.90
N TYR A 72 6.05 11.46 -5.70
CA TYR A 72 5.06 12.47 -5.40
C TYR A 72 5.58 13.50 -4.40
N ASP A 73 5.36 14.77 -4.69
CA ASP A 73 5.73 15.88 -3.81
C ASP A 73 4.56 16.28 -2.92
N TYR A 74 4.64 15.88 -1.66
CA TYR A 74 3.77 16.44 -0.62
C TYR A 74 4.33 17.80 -0.17
N PRO A 75 3.55 18.66 0.47
CA PRO A 75 4.03 19.99 0.83
C PRO A 75 5.33 20.01 1.63
N SER A 76 5.56 19.04 2.50
CA SER A 76 6.71 19.01 3.41
C SER A 76 7.79 17.99 3.06
N PHE A 77 7.54 17.10 2.07
CA PHE A 77 8.51 16.06 1.69
C PHE A 77 8.24 15.50 0.31
N HIS A 78 9.27 14.90 -0.27
CA HIS A 78 9.15 14.12 -1.49
C HIS A 78 8.98 12.64 -1.12
N LEU A 79 7.97 11.98 -1.70
CA LEU A 79 7.72 10.56 -1.50
C LEU A 79 8.24 9.77 -2.71
N THR A 80 9.03 8.73 -2.43
CA THR A 80 9.36 7.67 -3.40
C THR A 80 8.75 6.38 -2.88
N MET A 81 7.79 5.83 -3.61
CA MET A 81 7.05 4.64 -3.18
C MET A 81 7.20 3.51 -4.19
N ASP A 82 7.90 2.46 -3.78
CA ASP A 82 8.04 1.24 -4.57
C ASP A 82 6.83 0.34 -4.30
N CYS A 83 6.12 -0.05 -5.36
CA CYS A 83 4.88 -0.81 -5.26
C CYS A 83 5.05 -2.21 -5.81
N TYR A 84 4.58 -3.20 -5.05
CA TYR A 84 4.71 -4.62 -5.39
C TYR A 84 3.37 -5.30 -5.36
N LEU A 85 3.10 -6.12 -6.38
CA LEU A 85 1.95 -7.01 -6.38
C LEU A 85 2.24 -8.19 -5.47
N ALA A 86 1.32 -8.51 -4.57
CA ALA A 86 1.51 -9.50 -3.54
C ALA A 86 0.26 -10.34 -3.31
N SER A 87 0.44 -11.47 -2.64
CA SER A 87 -0.63 -12.36 -2.21
C SER A 87 -0.35 -12.89 -0.82
N ALA A 88 -1.37 -13.45 -0.17
CA ALA A 88 -1.24 -14.10 1.13
C ALA A 88 -2.10 -15.36 1.16
N ASP A 89 -1.55 -16.44 1.73
CA ASP A 89 -2.24 -17.74 1.79
C ASP A 89 -3.27 -17.79 2.91
N VAL A 90 -3.00 -17.12 4.02
CA VAL A 90 -3.87 -17.07 5.19
C VAL A 90 -4.21 -15.62 5.49
N ILE A 91 -5.51 -15.35 5.61
CA ILE A 91 -5.98 -13.98 5.82
C ILE A 91 -6.63 -13.86 7.20
N GLU A 92 -5.80 -13.96 8.23
CA GLU A 92 -6.13 -13.52 9.57
C GLU A 92 -5.28 -12.28 9.86
N MET A 93 -5.92 -11.14 10.01
CA MET A 93 -5.25 -9.87 10.17
C MET A 93 -5.63 -9.18 11.46
N HIS A 94 -4.64 -8.49 12.06
CA HIS A 94 -4.85 -7.61 13.19
C HIS A 94 -4.44 -6.19 12.78
N ILE A 95 -5.34 -5.22 13.00
CA ILE A 95 -5.09 -3.83 12.64
C ILE A 95 -4.33 -3.15 13.77
N ASN A 96 -3.09 -2.74 13.51
CA ASN A 96 -2.25 -2.10 14.52
C ASN A 96 -2.19 -0.58 14.39
N GLU A 97 -2.22 -0.04 13.18
CA GLU A 97 -1.99 1.40 12.94
C GLU A 97 -3.08 2.11 12.14
N HIS A 98 -3.90 1.38 11.40
CA HIS A 98 -4.95 1.97 10.57
C HIS A 98 -6.29 2.00 11.30
N GLN A 99 -7.17 2.92 10.88
CA GLN A 99 -8.52 3.03 11.41
C GLN A 99 -9.39 1.86 10.96
N ALA A 100 -9.21 1.40 9.72
CA ALA A 100 -9.96 0.29 9.15
C ALA A 100 -9.18 -0.37 8.01
N ILE A 101 -9.52 -1.57 7.67
CA ILE A 101 -9.07 -2.25 6.46
C ILE A 101 -10.29 -2.77 5.70
N SER A 102 -10.15 -2.92 4.39
CA SER A 102 -11.23 -3.40 3.54
C SER A 102 -10.64 -4.07 2.30
N TRP A 103 -11.44 -4.90 1.66
CA TRP A 103 -11.17 -5.43 0.33
C TRP A 103 -11.99 -4.64 -0.67
N ILE A 104 -11.35 -4.16 -1.74
CA ILE A 104 -12.04 -3.43 -2.80
C ILE A 104 -11.88 -4.15 -4.13
N SER A 105 -12.99 -4.29 -4.85
CA SER A 105 -12.96 -4.89 -6.19
C SER A 105 -12.19 -4.00 -7.16
N SER A 106 -11.51 -4.62 -8.12
CA SER A 106 -10.85 -3.89 -9.20
C SER A 106 -11.80 -2.97 -9.99
N LYS A 107 -13.09 -3.24 -9.93
CA LYS A 107 -14.13 -2.42 -10.58
C LYS A 107 -14.47 -1.16 -9.80
N ASP A 108 -14.17 -1.13 -8.51
CA ASP A 108 -14.59 -0.08 -7.58
C ASP A 108 -13.44 0.84 -7.13
N LEU A 109 -12.29 0.77 -7.81
CA LEU A 109 -11.11 1.56 -7.44
C LEU A 109 -11.35 3.07 -7.44
N ASP A 110 -12.31 3.57 -8.20
CA ASP A 110 -12.64 5.00 -8.25
C ASP A 110 -13.64 5.43 -7.18
N THR A 111 -14.10 4.53 -6.32
CA THR A 111 -15.17 4.83 -5.35
C THR A 111 -14.66 5.27 -3.98
N VAL A 112 -13.37 5.24 -3.74
CA VAL A 112 -12.77 5.59 -2.45
C VAL A 112 -11.92 6.85 -2.54
N ALA A 113 -11.80 7.55 -1.41
CA ALA A 113 -10.94 8.72 -1.29
C ALA A 113 -9.50 8.26 -1.01
N TRP A 114 -8.69 8.20 -2.05
CA TRP A 114 -7.29 7.79 -1.95
C TRP A 114 -6.39 8.93 -1.48
N LEU A 115 -5.33 8.58 -0.74
CA LEU A 115 -4.20 9.48 -0.55
C LEU A 115 -3.65 9.88 -1.92
N PRO A 116 -3.15 11.13 -2.08
CA PRO A 116 -2.70 11.62 -3.40
C PRO A 116 -1.75 10.69 -4.15
N ALA A 117 -0.71 10.17 -3.48
CA ALA A 117 0.24 9.24 -4.12
C ALA A 117 -0.42 7.94 -4.56
N ASP A 118 -1.41 7.46 -3.81
CA ASP A 118 -2.10 6.20 -4.11
C ASP A 118 -3.03 6.31 -5.32
N ILE A 119 -3.48 7.50 -5.67
CA ILE A 119 -4.20 7.74 -6.92
C ILE A 119 -3.34 7.30 -8.11
N LEU A 120 -2.05 7.58 -8.06
CA LEU A 120 -1.11 7.19 -9.11
C LEU A 120 -0.92 5.66 -9.19
N VAL A 121 -0.97 4.98 -8.05
CA VAL A 121 -0.95 3.51 -8.01
C VAL A 121 -2.20 2.95 -8.70
N VAL A 122 -3.36 3.50 -8.39
CA VAL A 122 -4.63 3.09 -9.01
C VAL A 122 -4.58 3.25 -10.52
N GLU A 123 -4.02 4.35 -11.02
CA GLU A 123 -3.84 4.57 -12.45
C GLU A 123 -2.98 3.48 -13.09
N GLU A 124 -1.89 3.06 -12.43
CA GLU A 124 -1.05 1.96 -12.90
C GLU A 124 -1.78 0.62 -12.90
N LEU A 125 -2.56 0.35 -11.86
CA LEU A 125 -3.37 -0.87 -11.78
C LEU A 125 -4.38 -0.96 -12.93
N LYS A 126 -5.02 0.15 -13.25
CA LYS A 126 -6.01 0.21 -14.34
C LYS A 126 -5.43 -0.15 -15.71
N LYS A 127 -4.15 0.08 -15.91
CA LYS A 127 -3.47 -0.30 -17.17
C LYS A 127 -3.30 -1.81 -17.31
N ARG A 128 -3.44 -2.55 -16.21
CA ARG A 128 -3.18 -4.00 -16.16
C ARG A 128 -4.44 -4.85 -16.06
N ILE A 129 -5.58 -4.23 -15.82
CA ILE A 129 -6.87 -4.91 -15.65
C ILE A 129 -7.90 -4.51 -16.68
#